data_88140f0cdd12a7582ff1ccd11416f725
#
_entry.id   88140f0cdd12a7582ff1ccd11416f725
#
_cell.length_a   1.000
_cell.length_b   1.000
_cell.length_c   1.000
_cell.angle_alpha   90.00
_cell.angle_beta   90.00
_cell.angle_gamma   90.00
#
_symmetry.space_group_name_H-M   'P 1'
#
loop_
_entity.id
_entity.type
_entity.pdbx_description
1 polymer ?
#
loop_
_entity_poly.entity_id
_entity_poly.type
_entity_poly.pdbx_seq_one_letter_code
_entity_poly.pdbx_strand_id
1 'polypeptide(L)'
;DVYTILLVPDIGDYVWQDGTQGPQYSISTEGEYAVTVSNQCGSDQDEIAITILPPPSFSLGDDIFLCLGSDLAFSFDPSLGDFLWQDGNSSSSYIVNEGGTYTLTISNSCGEDSDEIIITDLGVPDVEIGPDDLTICEGENIEIEIDPALGDILWQDGTSTPVYEITDPGFYSVFVTNQCGTGSDQVAVFVVTPPSINLGSDPTICQGETLLLTTDQEGP
;
A
#
# COMPACT_ATOMS: atom_id res chain seq x y z
N ASP A 1 -24.79 -30.33 6.26
CA ASP A 1 -25.04 -31.72 5.88
C ASP A 1 -25.40 -32.55 7.11
N VAL A 2 -26.17 -33.61 6.92
CA VAL A 2 -26.54 -34.58 7.98
C VAL A 2 -25.80 -35.88 7.69
N TYR A 3 -25.00 -36.30 8.64
CA TYR A 3 -24.35 -37.62 8.58
C TYR A 3 -25.26 -38.64 9.26
N THR A 4 -25.46 -39.80 8.64
CA THR A 4 -26.33 -40.86 9.19
C THR A 4 -25.49 -42.10 9.47
N ILE A 5 -25.48 -42.54 10.72
CA ILE A 5 -24.92 -43.83 11.11
C ILE A 5 -25.98 -44.88 10.89
N LEU A 6 -25.61 -45.95 10.18
CA LEU A 6 -26.43 -47.13 9.93
C LEU A 6 -25.77 -48.37 10.53
N LEU A 7 -26.38 -48.98 11.51
CA LEU A 7 -25.94 -50.23 12.14
C LEU A 7 -26.61 -51.41 11.53
N VAL A 8 -26.04 -52.61 11.73
CA VAL A 8 -26.62 -53.87 11.26
C VAL A 8 -27.94 -54.08 11.95
N PRO A 9 -29.08 -54.23 11.22
CA PRO A 9 -30.38 -54.46 11.84
C PRO A 9 -30.46 -55.87 12.46
N ASP A 10 -31.38 -56.04 13.41
CA ASP A 10 -31.80 -57.34 13.94
C ASP A 10 -30.80 -58.10 14.82
N ILE A 11 -29.77 -57.46 15.34
CA ILE A 11 -28.83 -58.08 16.32
C ILE A 11 -29.22 -57.79 17.77
N GLY A 12 -30.12 -56.83 18.03
CA GLY A 12 -30.58 -56.46 19.37
C GLY A 12 -31.34 -55.15 19.37
N ASP A 13 -31.68 -54.66 20.56
CA ASP A 13 -32.25 -53.33 20.82
C ASP A 13 -31.15 -52.31 20.91
N TYR A 14 -31.25 -51.21 20.15
CA TYR A 14 -30.31 -50.11 20.09
C TYR A 14 -30.81 -48.92 20.91
N VAL A 15 -29.93 -48.36 21.74
CA VAL A 15 -30.19 -47.13 22.50
C VAL A 15 -29.00 -46.21 22.38
N TRP A 16 -29.21 -45.03 21.82
CA TRP A 16 -28.20 -43.97 21.68
C TRP A 16 -28.10 -43.14 22.97
N GLN A 17 -27.04 -42.34 23.09
CA GLN A 17 -26.72 -41.53 24.27
C GLN A 17 -27.84 -40.57 24.69
N ASP A 18 -28.73 -40.16 23.77
CA ASP A 18 -29.88 -39.29 24.04
C ASP A 18 -31.20 -40.06 24.28
N GLY A 19 -31.11 -41.38 24.31
CA GLY A 19 -32.28 -42.28 24.49
C GLY A 19 -33.02 -42.61 23.20
N THR A 20 -32.59 -42.11 22.04
CA THR A 20 -33.12 -42.50 20.72
C THR A 20 -32.91 -44.00 20.52
N GLN A 21 -33.90 -44.65 19.95
CA GLN A 21 -33.88 -46.10 19.71
C GLN A 21 -33.78 -46.41 18.22
N GLY A 22 -33.18 -47.58 17.91
CA GLY A 22 -33.08 -48.09 16.54
C GLY A 22 -31.68 -48.08 15.96
N PRO A 23 -31.50 -48.81 14.82
CA PRO A 23 -30.18 -49.02 14.21
C PRO A 23 -29.70 -47.81 13.38
N GLN A 24 -30.45 -46.73 13.34
CA GLN A 24 -30.10 -45.50 12.57
C GLN A 24 -30.08 -44.29 13.48
N TYR A 25 -29.05 -43.43 13.32
CA TYR A 25 -28.95 -42.20 14.03
C TYR A 25 -28.41 -41.10 13.10
N SER A 26 -29.04 -39.91 13.13
CA SER A 26 -28.67 -38.76 12.32
C SER A 26 -27.87 -37.70 13.13
N ILE A 27 -26.70 -37.33 12.66
CA ILE A 27 -25.78 -36.42 13.30
C ILE A 27 -25.70 -35.11 12.48
N SER A 28 -25.90 -33.98 13.13
CA SER A 28 -25.79 -32.64 12.53
C SER A 28 -24.86 -31.71 13.28
N THR A 29 -24.31 -32.12 14.42
CA THR A 29 -23.40 -31.35 15.26
C THR A 29 -22.16 -32.16 15.59
N GLU A 30 -21.09 -31.48 15.92
CA GLU A 30 -19.90 -32.12 16.48
C GLU A 30 -20.19 -32.65 17.90
N GLY A 31 -19.47 -33.66 18.31
CA GLY A 31 -19.61 -34.28 19.63
C GLY A 31 -19.25 -35.77 19.65
N GLU A 32 -19.38 -36.34 20.83
CA GLU A 32 -19.24 -37.78 21.05
C GLU A 32 -20.62 -38.45 20.97
N TYR A 33 -20.71 -39.52 20.20
CA TYR A 33 -21.94 -40.28 19.97
C TYR A 33 -21.72 -41.72 20.36
N ALA A 34 -22.52 -42.19 21.30
CA ALA A 34 -22.42 -43.55 21.83
C ALA A 34 -23.72 -44.32 21.59
N VAL A 35 -23.59 -45.60 21.30
CA VAL A 35 -24.73 -46.50 21.15
C VAL A 35 -24.49 -47.76 21.99
N THR A 36 -25.54 -48.19 22.67
CA THR A 36 -25.57 -49.50 23.33
C THR A 36 -26.52 -50.43 22.56
N VAL A 37 -26.04 -51.60 22.23
CA VAL A 37 -26.86 -52.67 21.66
C VAL A 37 -27.06 -53.79 22.71
N SER A 38 -28.27 -54.27 22.89
CA SER A 38 -28.57 -55.33 23.85
C SER A 38 -29.52 -56.40 23.29
N ASN A 39 -29.28 -57.65 23.68
CA ASN A 39 -30.17 -58.77 23.39
C ASN A 39 -30.22 -59.74 24.59
N GLN A 40 -30.91 -60.85 24.45
CA GLN A 40 -31.06 -61.86 25.53
C GLN A 40 -29.71 -62.47 26.00
N CYS A 41 -28.61 -62.29 25.24
CA CYS A 41 -27.28 -62.84 25.56
C CYS A 41 -26.37 -61.88 26.25
N GLY A 42 -26.69 -60.56 26.20
CA GLY A 42 -25.86 -59.50 26.79
C GLY A 42 -25.99 -58.15 26.08
N SER A 43 -25.10 -57.22 26.42
CA SER A 43 -25.03 -55.89 25.82
C SER A 43 -23.58 -55.53 25.46
N ASP A 44 -23.43 -54.70 24.43
CA ASP A 44 -22.15 -54.08 24.01
C ASP A 44 -22.39 -52.60 23.71
N GLN A 45 -21.33 -51.79 23.84
CA GLN A 45 -21.35 -50.33 23.63
C GLN A 45 -20.13 -49.89 22.81
N ASP A 46 -20.39 -48.95 21.92
CA ASP A 46 -19.31 -48.29 21.17
C ASP A 46 -19.58 -46.78 21.05
N GLU A 47 -18.52 -46.00 20.85
CA GLU A 47 -18.57 -44.56 20.72
C GLU A 47 -17.75 -44.04 19.55
N ILE A 48 -18.19 -42.92 18.96
CA ILE A 48 -17.51 -42.21 17.87
C ILE A 48 -17.52 -40.72 18.14
N ALA A 49 -16.37 -40.07 17.98
CA ALA A 49 -16.24 -38.64 17.99
C ALA A 49 -16.42 -38.07 16.58
N ILE A 50 -17.31 -37.14 16.43
CA ILE A 50 -17.55 -36.40 15.17
C ILE A 50 -17.01 -34.99 15.32
N THR A 51 -16.15 -34.58 14.41
CA THR A 51 -15.66 -33.22 14.28
C THR A 51 -16.17 -32.61 12.98
N ILE A 52 -16.70 -31.40 13.05
CA ILE A 52 -17.13 -30.65 11.87
C ILE A 52 -16.01 -29.71 11.47
N LEU A 53 -15.45 -29.92 10.29
CA LEU A 53 -14.46 -29.05 9.69
C LEU A 53 -15.17 -28.07 8.74
N PRO A 54 -15.10 -26.75 8.97
CA PRO A 54 -15.63 -25.78 8.01
C PRO A 54 -14.72 -25.69 6.76
N PRO A 55 -15.23 -25.21 5.61
CA PRO A 55 -14.36 -24.75 4.54
C PRO A 55 -13.45 -23.63 5.06
N PRO A 56 -12.25 -23.46 4.50
CA PRO A 56 -11.36 -22.36 4.90
C PRO A 56 -12.02 -21.01 4.64
N SER A 57 -11.62 -20.01 5.43
CA SER A 57 -12.02 -18.62 5.22
C SER A 57 -10.90 -17.71 5.73
N PHE A 58 -10.44 -16.79 4.88
CA PHE A 58 -9.34 -15.89 5.16
C PHE A 58 -9.46 -14.60 4.33
N SER A 59 -8.57 -13.63 4.56
CA SER A 59 -8.40 -12.46 3.69
C SER A 59 -6.94 -12.01 3.70
N LEU A 60 -6.46 -11.56 2.56
CA LEU A 60 -5.17 -10.88 2.38
C LEU A 60 -5.25 -9.39 2.77
N GLY A 61 -6.47 -8.85 2.91
CA GLY A 61 -6.72 -7.45 3.22
C GLY A 61 -6.98 -6.60 1.97
N ASP A 62 -7.05 -5.29 2.18
CA ASP A 62 -7.25 -4.31 1.10
C ASP A 62 -5.93 -4.06 0.35
N ASP A 63 -6.03 -3.54 -0.89
CA ASP A 63 -4.89 -3.09 -1.67
C ASP A 63 -4.07 -2.03 -0.93
N ILE A 64 -2.75 -2.13 -0.99
CA ILE A 64 -1.84 -1.25 -0.24
C ILE A 64 -0.68 -0.75 -1.08
N PHE A 65 -0.06 0.34 -0.60
CA PHE A 65 1.25 0.79 -1.05
C PHE A 65 2.33 0.21 -0.13
N LEU A 66 3.39 -0.34 -0.74
CA LEU A 66 4.58 -0.84 -0.06
C LEU A 66 5.76 0.08 -0.37
N CYS A 67 6.44 0.55 0.67
CA CYS A 67 7.61 1.39 0.46
C CYS A 67 8.76 0.58 -0.13
N LEU A 68 9.45 1.14 -1.12
CA LEU A 68 10.59 0.51 -1.76
C LEU A 68 11.64 0.06 -0.73
N GLY A 69 12.00 -1.20 -0.79
CA GLY A 69 12.96 -1.82 0.14
C GLY A 69 12.37 -2.26 1.48
N SER A 70 11.05 -2.20 1.64
CA SER A 70 10.33 -2.77 2.78
C SER A 70 9.76 -4.13 2.43
N ASP A 71 9.51 -4.94 3.46
CA ASP A 71 8.89 -6.25 3.35
C ASP A 71 7.50 -6.25 3.99
N LEU A 72 6.55 -6.96 3.37
CA LEU A 72 5.26 -7.30 3.95
C LEU A 72 5.20 -8.82 4.17
N ALA A 73 4.86 -9.25 5.38
CA ALA A 73 4.75 -10.66 5.72
C ALA A 73 3.30 -11.06 5.96
N PHE A 74 2.85 -12.08 5.24
CA PHE A 74 1.61 -12.79 5.51
C PHE A 74 1.89 -14.03 6.36
N SER A 75 0.99 -14.33 7.29
CA SER A 75 1.07 -15.54 8.12
C SER A 75 -0.33 -16.00 8.49
N PHE A 76 -0.66 -17.24 8.14
CA PHE A 76 -1.94 -17.88 8.39
C PHE A 76 -1.78 -19.12 9.26
N ASP A 77 -2.87 -19.55 9.90
CA ASP A 77 -2.89 -20.80 10.67
C ASP A 77 -2.75 -22.00 9.73
N PRO A 78 -1.70 -22.84 9.87
CA PRO A 78 -1.52 -24.03 9.03
C PRO A 78 -2.68 -25.04 9.11
N SER A 79 -3.51 -24.96 10.15
CA SER A 79 -4.66 -25.86 10.31
C SER A 79 -5.83 -25.54 9.36
N LEU A 80 -5.80 -24.40 8.65
CA LEU A 80 -6.82 -24.03 7.66
C LEU A 80 -6.86 -25.00 6.47
N GLY A 81 -5.71 -25.58 6.07
CA GLY A 81 -5.63 -26.51 4.95
C GLY A 81 -4.32 -26.43 4.16
N ASP A 82 -4.37 -26.79 2.90
CA ASP A 82 -3.29 -26.70 1.94
C ASP A 82 -3.27 -25.31 1.29
N PHE A 83 -2.09 -24.70 1.25
CA PHE A 83 -1.86 -23.33 0.74
C PHE A 83 -1.34 -23.39 -0.68
N LEU A 84 -1.76 -22.46 -1.53
CA LEU A 84 -1.23 -22.29 -2.89
C LEU A 84 -1.20 -20.81 -3.26
N TRP A 85 0.01 -20.23 -3.29
CA TRP A 85 0.28 -18.89 -3.75
C TRP A 85 0.43 -18.86 -5.29
N GLN A 86 0.32 -17.66 -5.91
CA GLN A 86 0.41 -17.42 -7.36
C GLN A 86 1.69 -17.98 -8.02
N ASP A 87 2.76 -18.12 -7.26
CA ASP A 87 4.06 -18.63 -7.72
C ASP A 87 4.26 -20.15 -7.50
N GLY A 88 3.23 -20.81 -6.95
CA GLY A 88 3.24 -22.23 -6.60
C GLY A 88 3.83 -22.53 -5.22
N ASN A 89 4.15 -21.51 -4.41
CA ASN A 89 4.57 -21.68 -3.02
C ASN A 89 3.40 -22.22 -2.20
N SER A 90 3.68 -23.21 -1.32
CA SER A 90 2.67 -23.87 -0.47
C SER A 90 2.84 -23.58 1.03
N SER A 91 3.59 -22.54 1.40
CA SER A 91 3.78 -22.17 2.80
C SER A 91 2.59 -21.39 3.34
N SER A 92 2.25 -21.60 4.61
CA SER A 92 1.29 -20.77 5.34
C SER A 92 1.80 -19.36 5.66
N SER A 93 3.09 -19.07 5.35
CA SER A 93 3.67 -17.74 5.44
C SER A 93 4.30 -17.34 4.12
N TYR A 94 4.18 -16.06 3.75
CA TYR A 94 4.72 -15.51 2.52
C TYR A 94 5.25 -14.10 2.75
N ILE A 95 6.41 -13.77 2.17
CA ILE A 95 7.02 -12.44 2.25
C ILE A 95 6.99 -11.81 0.88
N VAL A 96 6.43 -10.60 0.82
CA VAL A 96 6.36 -9.73 -0.35
C VAL A 96 7.35 -8.58 -0.16
N ASN A 97 8.18 -8.32 -1.16
CA ASN A 97 9.19 -7.24 -1.16
C ASN A 97 9.16 -6.37 -2.42
N GLU A 98 8.18 -6.55 -3.29
CA GLU A 98 7.98 -5.77 -4.51
C GLU A 98 6.49 -5.65 -4.84
N GLY A 99 6.13 -4.64 -5.61
CA GLY A 99 4.77 -4.44 -6.11
C GLY A 99 4.33 -5.57 -7.05
N GLY A 100 3.05 -5.88 -7.02
CA GLY A 100 2.46 -6.93 -7.84
C GLY A 100 1.09 -7.35 -7.36
N THR A 101 0.53 -8.31 -8.07
CA THR A 101 -0.72 -8.98 -7.68
C THR A 101 -0.40 -10.29 -6.99
N TYR A 102 -0.87 -10.47 -5.77
CA TYR A 102 -0.65 -11.65 -4.96
C TYR A 102 -1.98 -12.35 -4.71
N THR A 103 -2.05 -13.62 -5.06
CA THR A 103 -3.22 -14.46 -4.84
C THR A 103 -2.86 -15.63 -3.95
N LEU A 104 -3.76 -15.97 -3.04
CA LEU A 104 -3.66 -17.15 -2.21
C LEU A 104 -4.95 -17.95 -2.32
N THR A 105 -4.82 -19.24 -2.53
CA THR A 105 -5.90 -20.21 -2.40
C THR A 105 -5.57 -21.12 -1.23
N ILE A 106 -6.54 -21.33 -0.33
CA ILE A 106 -6.47 -22.29 0.76
C ILE A 106 -7.55 -23.34 0.52
N SER A 107 -7.21 -24.62 0.62
CA SER A 107 -8.15 -25.71 0.41
C SER A 107 -8.05 -26.76 1.52
N ASN A 108 -9.20 -27.33 1.89
CA ASN A 108 -9.29 -28.50 2.77
C ASN A 108 -10.32 -29.50 2.23
N SER A 109 -10.57 -30.59 2.95
CA SER A 109 -11.55 -31.62 2.54
C SER A 109 -13.00 -31.12 2.41
N CYS A 110 -13.32 -29.92 2.92
CA CYS A 110 -14.66 -29.33 2.95
C CYS A 110 -14.85 -28.20 1.94
N GLY A 111 -13.80 -27.74 1.28
CA GLY A 111 -13.87 -26.69 0.26
C GLY A 111 -12.58 -25.93 0.08
N GLU A 112 -12.66 -24.85 -0.67
CA GLU A 112 -11.57 -23.91 -0.92
C GLU A 112 -12.07 -22.47 -0.80
N ASP A 113 -11.15 -21.57 -0.47
CA ASP A 113 -11.32 -20.12 -0.48
C ASP A 113 -10.12 -19.47 -1.15
N SER A 114 -10.31 -18.32 -1.79
CA SER A 114 -9.28 -17.63 -2.54
C SER A 114 -9.45 -16.13 -2.42
N ASP A 115 -8.35 -15.42 -2.19
CA ASP A 115 -8.32 -13.96 -2.09
C ASP A 115 -7.12 -13.39 -2.84
N GLU A 116 -7.22 -12.12 -3.22
CA GLU A 116 -6.23 -11.37 -3.99
C GLU A 116 -5.96 -10.02 -3.34
N ILE A 117 -4.69 -9.59 -3.36
CA ILE A 117 -4.27 -8.24 -2.97
C ILE A 117 -3.36 -7.64 -4.04
N ILE A 118 -3.58 -6.37 -4.36
CA ILE A 118 -2.67 -5.58 -5.21
C ILE A 118 -1.77 -4.74 -4.32
N ILE A 119 -0.47 -4.93 -4.50
CA ILE A 119 0.56 -4.15 -3.82
C ILE A 119 1.22 -3.25 -4.84
N THR A 120 1.24 -1.95 -4.56
CA THR A 120 1.86 -0.94 -5.42
C THR A 120 3.14 -0.42 -4.75
N ASP A 121 4.26 -0.48 -5.45
CA ASP A 121 5.51 0.11 -4.96
C ASP A 121 5.39 1.63 -4.86
N LEU A 122 5.79 2.17 -3.72
CA LEU A 122 5.83 3.60 -3.46
C LEU A 122 7.22 4.02 -3.02
N GLY A 123 7.82 4.95 -3.75
CA GLY A 123 9.09 5.59 -3.37
C GLY A 123 8.88 6.78 -2.43
N VAL A 124 9.99 7.30 -1.92
CA VAL A 124 10.06 8.66 -1.38
C VAL A 124 9.76 9.63 -2.54
N PRO A 125 9.03 10.73 -2.32
CA PRO A 125 8.77 11.70 -3.38
C PRO A 125 10.05 12.19 -4.06
N ASP A 126 10.10 12.10 -5.38
CA ASP A 126 11.16 12.72 -6.19
C ASP A 126 10.68 14.12 -6.56
N VAL A 127 11.36 15.11 -5.99
CA VAL A 127 10.97 16.53 -6.06
C VAL A 127 12.04 17.29 -6.80
N GLU A 128 11.64 18.00 -7.85
CA GLU A 128 12.52 18.88 -8.63
C GLU A 128 11.78 20.21 -8.88
N ILE A 129 12.35 21.35 -8.40
CA ILE A 129 11.78 22.68 -8.53
C ILE A 129 12.55 23.57 -9.51
N GLY A 130 13.45 22.99 -10.28
CA GLY A 130 14.20 23.62 -11.33
C GLY A 130 15.71 23.53 -11.15
N PRO A 131 16.50 24.29 -11.93
CA PRO A 131 17.94 24.30 -11.77
C PRO A 131 18.36 24.93 -10.42
N ASP A 132 19.53 24.55 -9.89
CA ASP A 132 20.06 25.03 -8.62
C ASP A 132 20.09 26.58 -8.53
N ASP A 133 20.34 27.24 -9.67
CA ASP A 133 20.40 28.69 -9.80
C ASP A 133 19.43 29.16 -10.89
N LEU A 134 18.61 30.15 -10.56
CA LEU A 134 17.62 30.76 -11.44
C LEU A 134 17.79 32.28 -11.44
N THR A 135 17.72 32.89 -12.60
CA THR A 135 17.83 34.36 -12.74
C THR A 135 16.57 34.91 -13.39
N ILE A 136 15.93 35.90 -12.75
CA ILE A 136 14.78 36.64 -13.23
C ILE A 136 15.08 38.13 -13.37
N CYS A 137 14.34 38.83 -14.23
CA CYS A 137 14.41 40.27 -14.32
C CYS A 137 13.61 40.94 -13.19
N GLU A 138 14.05 42.16 -12.80
CA GLU A 138 13.30 42.96 -11.82
C GLU A 138 11.84 43.18 -12.30
N GLY A 139 10.88 42.81 -11.43
CA GLY A 139 9.45 42.90 -11.72
C GLY A 139 8.83 41.66 -12.40
N GLU A 140 9.62 40.65 -12.67
CA GLU A 140 9.12 39.33 -13.11
C GLU A 140 8.85 38.42 -11.91
N ASN A 141 8.02 37.42 -12.11
CA ASN A 141 7.74 36.34 -11.15
C ASN A 141 7.91 34.99 -11.81
N ILE A 142 8.12 33.99 -10.97
CA ILE A 142 8.14 32.57 -11.37
C ILE A 142 7.13 31.84 -10.50
N GLU A 143 6.38 30.98 -11.12
CA GLU A 143 5.51 30.02 -10.43
C GLU A 143 6.15 28.64 -10.50
N ILE A 144 6.33 28.01 -9.33
CA ILE A 144 6.78 26.62 -9.20
C ILE A 144 5.55 25.79 -8.82
N GLU A 145 5.30 24.73 -9.57
CA GLU A 145 4.17 23.82 -9.34
C GLU A 145 4.69 22.45 -8.92
N ILE A 146 4.14 21.94 -7.82
CA ILE A 146 4.38 20.59 -7.30
C ILE A 146 3.10 19.78 -7.45
N ASP A 147 3.22 18.55 -7.98
CA ASP A 147 2.08 17.64 -8.06
C ASP A 147 1.62 17.25 -6.64
N PRO A 148 0.40 17.60 -6.22
CA PRO A 148 -0.12 17.26 -4.90
C PRO A 148 -0.32 15.75 -4.71
N ALA A 149 -0.28 14.95 -5.77
CA ALA A 149 -0.34 13.49 -5.67
C ALA A 149 0.95 12.87 -5.10
N LEU A 150 2.07 13.62 -5.06
CA LEU A 150 3.33 13.16 -4.49
C LEU A 150 3.29 13.05 -2.96
N GLY A 151 2.47 13.88 -2.28
CA GLY A 151 2.35 13.89 -0.82
C GLY A 151 2.05 15.27 -0.23
N ASP A 152 2.29 15.40 1.07
CA ASP A 152 2.11 16.65 1.80
C ASP A 152 3.25 17.63 1.51
N ILE A 153 2.90 18.79 0.98
CA ILE A 153 3.85 19.85 0.56
C ILE A 153 4.10 20.82 1.72
N LEU A 154 5.36 21.19 1.94
CA LEU A 154 5.76 22.20 2.90
C LEU A 154 6.92 23.05 2.35
N TRP A 155 6.66 24.35 2.10
CA TRP A 155 7.67 25.32 1.69
C TRP A 155 8.43 25.88 2.89
N GLN A 156 9.60 26.50 2.64
CA GLN A 156 10.47 27.07 3.67
C GLN A 156 9.80 28.12 4.57
N ASP A 157 8.72 28.76 4.12
CA ASP A 157 7.97 29.76 4.86
C ASP A 157 6.77 29.18 5.64
N GLY A 158 6.58 27.84 5.56
CA GLY A 158 5.49 27.11 6.21
C GLY A 158 4.19 27.04 5.39
N THR A 159 4.18 27.57 4.16
CA THR A 159 3.02 27.37 3.25
C THR A 159 2.99 25.94 2.70
N SER A 160 1.77 25.48 2.32
CA SER A 160 1.53 24.11 1.83
C SER A 160 0.77 24.09 0.51
N THR A 161 0.88 25.17 -0.26
CA THR A 161 0.21 25.25 -1.57
C THR A 161 0.97 24.48 -2.63
N PRO A 162 0.29 23.83 -3.60
CA PRO A 162 0.97 23.14 -4.69
C PRO A 162 1.63 24.11 -5.68
N VAL A 163 1.24 25.36 -5.68
CA VAL A 163 1.84 26.44 -6.50
C VAL A 163 2.47 27.47 -5.57
N TYR A 164 3.73 27.81 -5.83
CA TYR A 164 4.48 28.82 -5.09
C TYR A 164 5.01 29.88 -6.03
N GLU A 165 4.70 31.16 -5.74
CA GLU A 165 5.13 32.33 -6.54
C GLU A 165 6.39 32.93 -5.94
N ILE A 166 7.43 33.13 -6.75
CA ILE A 166 8.71 33.74 -6.38
C ILE A 166 8.87 35.08 -7.10
N THR A 167 9.03 36.14 -6.32
CA THR A 167 9.20 37.54 -6.81
C THR A 167 10.50 38.17 -6.38
N ASP A 168 11.13 37.65 -5.31
CA ASP A 168 12.29 38.25 -4.67
C ASP A 168 13.50 37.30 -4.80
N PRO A 169 14.74 37.86 -4.76
CA PRO A 169 15.94 37.04 -4.69
C PRO A 169 16.00 36.28 -3.34
N GLY A 170 16.49 35.05 -3.37
CA GLY A 170 16.62 34.26 -2.15
C GLY A 170 16.81 32.78 -2.40
N PHE A 171 16.82 32.01 -1.32
CA PHE A 171 16.82 30.55 -1.36
C PHE A 171 15.41 30.04 -1.09
N TYR A 172 14.93 29.22 -1.98
CA TYR A 172 13.61 28.61 -1.88
C TYR A 172 13.76 27.09 -1.80
N SER A 173 13.09 26.48 -0.86
CA SER A 173 13.10 25.04 -0.68
C SER A 173 11.72 24.50 -0.41
N VAL A 174 11.48 23.26 -0.85
CA VAL A 174 10.24 22.53 -0.60
C VAL A 174 10.56 21.15 -0.07
N PHE A 175 9.72 20.68 0.81
CA PHE A 175 9.67 19.32 1.33
C PHE A 175 8.33 18.70 0.92
N VAL A 176 8.38 17.50 0.38
CA VAL A 176 7.18 16.73 0.06
C VAL A 176 7.26 15.40 0.79
N THR A 177 6.23 15.09 1.58
CA THR A 177 6.23 13.93 2.46
C THR A 177 5.07 12.99 2.10
N ASN A 178 5.39 11.71 1.88
CA ASN A 178 4.41 10.63 1.81
C ASN A 178 4.66 9.61 2.93
N GLN A 179 3.89 8.51 2.94
CA GLN A 179 4.06 7.45 3.95
C GLN A 179 5.44 6.77 3.91
N CYS A 180 6.21 6.91 2.83
CA CYS A 180 7.52 6.27 2.65
C CYS A 180 8.70 7.18 2.95
N GLY A 181 8.47 8.47 3.17
CA GLY A 181 9.51 9.42 3.54
C GLY A 181 9.29 10.81 2.96
N THR A 182 10.34 11.65 3.07
CA THR A 182 10.32 13.04 2.62
C THR A 182 11.36 13.23 1.53
N GLY A 183 10.94 13.73 0.38
CA GLY A 183 11.77 14.29 -0.67
C GLY A 183 11.89 15.80 -0.51
N SER A 184 12.95 16.39 -1.04
CA SER A 184 13.14 17.84 -0.98
C SER A 184 14.02 18.34 -2.11
N ASP A 185 13.81 19.59 -2.51
CA ASP A 185 14.66 20.29 -3.44
C ASP A 185 14.77 21.77 -3.06
N GLN A 186 15.79 22.48 -3.61
CA GLN A 186 16.01 23.89 -3.37
C GLN A 186 16.54 24.59 -4.61
N VAL A 187 16.24 25.89 -4.75
CA VAL A 187 16.72 26.76 -5.82
C VAL A 187 17.19 28.10 -5.25
N ALA A 188 18.30 28.63 -5.79
CA ALA A 188 18.73 30.00 -5.54
C ALA A 188 18.20 30.91 -6.65
N VAL A 189 17.47 31.97 -6.28
CA VAL A 189 16.92 32.94 -7.23
C VAL A 189 17.66 34.25 -7.14
N PHE A 190 18.13 34.71 -8.28
CA PHE A 190 18.83 36.01 -8.47
C PHE A 190 17.93 36.93 -9.29
N VAL A 191 17.81 38.18 -8.85
CA VAL A 191 17.10 39.22 -9.59
C VAL A 191 18.10 40.17 -10.21
N VAL A 192 18.00 40.40 -11.51
CA VAL A 192 18.85 41.35 -12.25
C VAL A 192 18.01 42.53 -12.73
N THR A 193 18.60 43.71 -12.59
CA THR A 193 17.98 44.95 -13.09
C THR A 193 18.25 45.12 -14.59
N PRO A 194 17.32 45.72 -15.35
CA PRO A 194 17.57 46.07 -16.74
C PRO A 194 18.79 47.00 -16.86
N PRO A 195 19.65 46.83 -17.87
CA PRO A 195 20.76 47.74 -18.08
C PRO A 195 20.22 49.14 -18.41
N SER A 196 20.79 50.17 -17.78
CA SER A 196 20.49 51.55 -18.10
C SER A 196 21.73 52.26 -18.67
N ILE A 197 21.51 53.04 -19.69
CA ILE A 197 22.59 53.81 -20.31
C ILE A 197 22.19 55.27 -20.36
N ASN A 198 23.11 56.17 -20.00
CA ASN A 198 22.92 57.60 -20.13
C ASN A 198 24.14 58.17 -20.86
N LEU A 199 23.90 58.81 -22.00
CA LEU A 199 24.94 59.43 -22.82
C LEU A 199 25.22 60.89 -22.41
N GLY A 200 24.58 61.37 -21.35
CA GLY A 200 24.71 62.73 -20.88
C GLY A 200 23.81 63.73 -21.62
N SER A 201 24.11 65.03 -21.47
CA SER A 201 23.40 66.11 -22.19
C SER A 201 23.92 66.24 -23.62
N ASP A 202 23.05 66.69 -24.53
CA ASP A 202 23.37 66.92 -25.94
C ASP A 202 24.56 67.89 -26.08
N PRO A 203 25.74 67.44 -26.50
CA PRO A 203 26.91 68.33 -26.68
C PRO A 203 26.86 68.97 -28.05
N THR A 204 27.46 70.21 -28.12
CA THR A 204 27.72 70.87 -29.39
C THR A 204 29.21 70.80 -29.70
N ILE A 205 29.54 70.28 -30.88
CA ILE A 205 30.96 70.22 -31.36
C ILE A 205 31.10 71.07 -32.62
N CYS A 206 32.34 71.58 -32.84
CA CYS A 206 32.68 72.33 -34.06
C CYS A 206 32.84 71.37 -35.26
N GLN A 207 32.67 71.92 -36.49
CA GLN A 207 32.90 71.16 -37.71
C GLN A 207 34.32 70.61 -37.80
N GLY A 208 34.46 69.28 -37.89
CA GLY A 208 35.75 68.62 -38.00
C GLY A 208 36.32 68.11 -36.66
N GLU A 209 35.63 68.38 -35.53
CA GLU A 209 36.00 67.80 -34.21
C GLU A 209 35.38 66.40 -34.08
N THR A 210 35.97 65.59 -33.24
CA THR A 210 35.48 64.28 -32.81
C THR A 210 35.20 64.30 -31.34
N LEU A 211 34.03 63.80 -30.95
CA LEU A 211 33.63 63.60 -29.55
C LEU A 211 33.63 62.11 -29.21
N LEU A 212 34.39 61.71 -28.19
CA LEU A 212 34.28 60.38 -27.60
C LEU A 212 33.20 60.41 -26.54
N LEU A 213 32.15 59.66 -26.77
CA LEU A 213 31.12 59.44 -25.75
C LEU A 213 31.53 58.24 -24.92
N THR A 214 31.68 58.45 -23.64
CA THR A 214 31.95 57.40 -22.65
C THR A 214 30.73 57.30 -21.69
N THR A 215 30.31 56.09 -21.39
CA THR A 215 29.31 55.88 -20.37
C THR A 215 30.01 55.56 -19.06
N ASP A 216 29.70 56.25 -17.99
CA ASP A 216 30.10 55.90 -16.65
C ASP A 216 29.13 54.77 -16.14
N GLN A 217 29.34 53.56 -16.67
CA GLN A 217 28.69 52.39 -16.10
C GLN A 217 29.64 51.78 -15.07
N GLU A 218 29.33 51.93 -13.78
CA GLU A 218 29.81 51.00 -12.79
C GLU A 218 29.01 49.72 -13.02
N GLY A 219 29.65 48.66 -13.46
CA GLY A 219 29.04 47.35 -13.58
C GLY A 219 28.53 46.83 -12.24
N PRO A 220 27.57 45.88 -12.24
CA PRO A 220 27.05 45.28 -11.02
C PRO A 220 28.12 44.50 -10.28
#